data_cab5ed70faa31459aae01e1d98e215d4
#
_entry.id   cab5ed70faa31459aae01e1d98e215d4
#
_cell.length_a   1.000
_cell.length_b   1.000
_cell.length_c   1.000
_cell.angle_alpha   90.00
_cell.angle_beta   90.00
_cell.angle_gamma   90.00
#
_symmetry.space_group_name_H-M   'P 1'
#
loop_
_entity.id
_entity.type
_entity.pdbx_description
1 polymer ?
#
loop_
_entity_poly.entity_id
_entity_poly.type
_entity_poly.pdbx_seq_one_letter_code
_entity_poly.pdbx_strand_id
1 'polypeptide(L)'
;SASVGAGSANFPQDEDGIIRRAPTAIYFDGPDHVFPSLVMSAAIDILGIKKDGGFDYDFDNNLLRLIDTTDTVVREIPIDDKGRMYVNYYGPFQTFYYLPYMYCFDPEMLPPEYWEGKVALVGASLPGLMDLRNTPVQETFAGVEIHANVMNSLLKGEFVQPKQRSETFIIIVAISVL
;
A
#
# COMPACT_ATOMS: atom_id res chain seq x y z
N SER A 1 21.35 -10.50 -12.02
CA SER A 1 20.07 -9.78 -11.90
C SER A 1 19.96 -9.24 -10.50
N ALA A 2 19.69 -7.95 -10.35
CA ALA A 2 19.51 -7.32 -9.03
C ALA A 2 18.03 -7.37 -8.54
N SER A 3 17.12 -7.97 -9.31
CA SER A 3 15.71 -8.07 -8.93
C SER A 3 15.53 -9.19 -7.88
N VAL A 4 14.97 -8.84 -6.73
CA VAL A 4 14.71 -9.75 -5.60
C VAL A 4 13.27 -10.28 -5.65
N GLY A 5 12.35 -9.55 -6.27
CA GLY A 5 10.95 -9.92 -6.39
C GLY A 5 10.19 -9.12 -7.45
N ALA A 6 8.96 -9.51 -7.68
CA ALA A 6 8.01 -8.82 -8.56
C ALA A 6 6.65 -8.71 -7.86
N GLY A 7 5.88 -7.69 -8.21
CA GLY A 7 4.56 -7.48 -7.66
C GLY A 7 3.69 -6.61 -8.58
N SER A 8 2.37 -6.69 -8.40
CA SER A 8 1.44 -5.88 -9.19
C SER A 8 1.42 -4.43 -8.71
N ALA A 9 1.53 -3.50 -9.65
CA ALA A 9 1.41 -2.07 -9.40
C ALA A 9 -0.02 -1.52 -9.60
N ASN A 10 -1.01 -2.38 -9.85
CA ASN A 10 -2.36 -1.94 -10.17
C ASN A 10 -3.15 -1.56 -8.91
N PHE A 11 -3.86 -0.43 -9.01
CA PHE A 11 -4.88 -0.03 -8.03
C PHE A 11 -6.25 -0.04 -8.71
N PRO A 12 -7.12 -1.02 -8.43
CA PRO A 12 -8.47 -1.00 -8.91
C PRO A 12 -9.24 0.16 -8.28
N GLN A 13 -9.97 0.89 -9.12
CA GLN A 13 -10.85 1.97 -8.66
C GLN A 13 -12.13 1.38 -8.05
N ASP A 14 -12.72 2.10 -7.12
CA ASP A 14 -14.07 1.85 -6.65
C ASP A 14 -15.07 2.25 -7.76
N GLU A 15 -16.36 1.93 -7.59
CA GLU A 15 -17.41 2.19 -8.60
C GLU A 15 -17.54 3.67 -9.01
N ASP A 16 -17.15 4.57 -8.12
CA ASP A 16 -17.13 6.02 -8.34
C ASP A 16 -15.81 6.54 -8.96
N GLY A 17 -14.90 5.64 -9.34
CA GLY A 17 -13.62 5.98 -9.95
C GLY A 17 -12.54 6.45 -8.97
N ILE A 18 -12.80 6.40 -7.65
CA ILE A 18 -11.85 6.84 -6.62
C ILE A 18 -11.08 5.64 -6.07
N ILE A 19 -9.77 5.78 -5.88
CA ILE A 19 -8.92 4.76 -5.27
C ILE A 19 -8.88 4.97 -3.76
N ARG A 20 -9.59 4.11 -3.02
CA ARG A 20 -9.57 4.09 -1.55
C ARG A 20 -8.87 2.86 -1.00
N ARG A 21 -8.70 1.82 -1.82
CA ARG A 21 -8.22 0.51 -1.41
C ARG A 21 -7.08 0.03 -2.29
N ALA A 22 -6.10 -0.59 -1.66
CA ALA A 22 -4.97 -1.21 -2.31
C ALA A 22 -5.10 -2.74 -2.19
N PRO A 23 -4.95 -3.51 -3.28
CA PRO A 23 -4.89 -4.95 -3.19
C PRO A 23 -3.62 -5.37 -2.44
N THR A 24 -3.73 -6.35 -1.56
CA THR A 24 -2.56 -6.97 -0.94
C THR A 24 -1.95 -8.03 -1.85
N ALA A 25 -2.80 -8.70 -2.62
CA ALA A 25 -2.42 -9.65 -3.67
C ALA A 25 -3.42 -9.58 -4.82
N ILE A 26 -3.03 -10.13 -5.96
CA ILE A 26 -3.88 -10.30 -7.13
C ILE A 26 -3.85 -11.76 -7.60
N TYR A 27 -4.96 -12.22 -8.16
CA TYR A 27 -5.05 -13.50 -8.85
C TYR A 27 -4.73 -13.30 -10.32
N PHE A 28 -3.88 -14.16 -10.85
CA PHE A 28 -3.53 -14.16 -12.27
C PHE A 28 -3.77 -15.56 -12.85
N ASP A 29 -4.60 -15.65 -13.87
CA ASP A 29 -4.87 -16.91 -14.59
C ASP A 29 -5.40 -18.06 -13.69
N GLY A 30 -6.20 -17.74 -12.67
CA GLY A 30 -6.86 -18.69 -11.79
C GLY A 30 -6.48 -18.57 -10.32
N PRO A 31 -7.15 -19.35 -9.45
CA PRO A 31 -6.98 -19.21 -8.00
C PRO A 31 -5.61 -19.69 -7.49
N ASP A 32 -4.90 -20.49 -8.29
CA ASP A 32 -3.61 -21.08 -7.90
C ASP A 32 -2.41 -20.14 -8.12
N HIS A 33 -2.63 -19.03 -8.85
CA HIS A 33 -1.58 -18.05 -9.15
C HIS A 33 -1.85 -16.73 -8.45
N VAL A 34 -1.42 -16.63 -7.20
CA VAL A 34 -1.52 -15.43 -6.38
C VAL A 34 -0.19 -14.67 -6.39
N PHE A 35 -0.23 -13.42 -6.84
CA PHE A 35 0.93 -12.55 -6.83
C PHE A 35 0.72 -11.42 -5.84
N PRO A 36 1.71 -11.10 -5.00
CA PRO A 36 1.63 -9.96 -4.10
C PRO A 36 1.53 -8.65 -4.89
N SER A 37 0.97 -7.61 -4.28
CA SER A 37 1.15 -6.26 -4.80
C SER A 37 2.62 -5.84 -4.71
N LEU A 38 3.00 -4.81 -5.47
CA LEU A 38 4.38 -4.29 -5.48
C LEU A 38 4.89 -3.98 -4.07
N VAL A 39 4.05 -3.35 -3.27
CA VAL A 39 4.40 -2.97 -1.89
C VAL A 39 4.50 -4.20 -0.99
N MET A 40 3.59 -5.18 -1.12
CA MET A 40 3.67 -6.42 -0.36
C MET A 40 4.89 -7.26 -0.75
N SER A 41 5.25 -7.29 -2.03
CA SER A 41 6.49 -7.93 -2.48
C SER A 41 7.73 -7.29 -1.84
N ALA A 42 7.79 -5.97 -1.77
CA ALA A 42 8.88 -5.27 -1.11
C ALA A 42 8.86 -5.47 0.42
N ALA A 43 7.69 -5.59 1.02
CA ALA A 43 7.54 -5.83 2.46
C ALA A 43 8.14 -7.17 2.91
N ILE A 44 8.17 -8.19 2.04
CA ILE A 44 8.81 -9.48 2.32
C ILE A 44 10.25 -9.26 2.78
N ASP A 45 11.02 -8.49 2.03
CA ASP A 45 12.44 -8.26 2.34
C ASP A 45 12.63 -7.22 3.44
N ILE A 46 11.83 -6.14 3.45
CA ILE A 46 11.99 -5.02 4.40
C ILE A 46 11.57 -5.42 5.82
N LEU A 47 10.49 -6.20 5.95
CA LEU A 47 9.96 -6.63 7.25
C LEU A 47 10.40 -8.05 7.65
N GLY A 48 11.20 -8.71 6.81
CA GLY A 48 11.66 -10.08 7.06
C GLY A 48 10.56 -11.13 7.04
N ILE A 49 9.51 -10.92 6.21
CA ILE A 49 8.39 -11.86 6.09
C ILE A 49 8.87 -13.18 5.47
N LYS A 50 8.47 -14.30 6.01
CA LYS A 50 8.80 -15.60 5.42
C LYS A 50 8.12 -15.77 4.06
N LYS A 51 8.87 -16.32 3.09
CA LYS A 51 8.39 -16.45 1.70
C LYS A 51 7.23 -17.44 1.57
N ASP A 52 7.29 -18.52 2.33
CA ASP A 52 6.24 -19.53 2.35
C ASP A 52 5.43 -19.43 3.64
N GLY A 53 4.12 -19.16 3.51
CA GLY A 53 3.20 -19.02 4.64
C GLY A 53 3.38 -17.75 5.48
N GLY A 54 4.07 -16.74 4.95
CA GLY A 54 4.22 -15.44 5.63
C GLY A 54 3.00 -14.51 5.50
N PHE A 55 2.02 -14.89 4.67
CA PHE A 55 0.77 -14.16 4.48
C PHE A 55 -0.39 -15.06 4.93
N ASP A 56 -0.96 -14.75 6.09
CA ASP A 56 -2.09 -15.47 6.66
C ASP A 56 -3.38 -14.63 6.50
N TYR A 57 -4.24 -15.03 5.57
CA TYR A 57 -5.50 -14.39 5.25
C TYR A 57 -6.64 -14.97 6.09
N ASP A 58 -7.15 -14.23 7.03
CA ASP A 58 -8.30 -14.53 7.87
C ASP A 58 -9.51 -13.71 7.37
N PHE A 59 -10.21 -14.23 6.35
CA PHE A 59 -11.37 -13.55 5.77
C PHE A 59 -12.58 -13.50 6.70
N ASP A 60 -12.69 -14.41 7.67
CA ASP A 60 -13.78 -14.40 8.64
C ASP A 60 -13.69 -13.20 9.58
N ASN A 61 -12.46 -12.80 9.91
CA ASN A 61 -12.17 -11.64 10.75
C ASN A 61 -11.73 -10.39 9.95
N ASN A 62 -11.71 -10.47 8.61
CA ASN A 62 -11.25 -9.39 7.72
C ASN A 62 -9.83 -8.92 8.06
N LEU A 63 -8.91 -9.84 8.22
CA LEU A 63 -7.55 -9.59 8.67
C LEU A 63 -6.52 -10.33 7.81
N LEU A 64 -5.42 -9.66 7.51
CA LEU A 64 -4.19 -10.27 6.97
C LEU A 64 -3.09 -10.13 8.00
N ARG A 65 -2.49 -11.26 8.41
CA ARG A 65 -1.31 -11.27 9.26
C ARG A 65 -0.06 -11.48 8.43
N LEU A 66 0.94 -10.63 8.65
CA LEU A 66 2.28 -10.82 8.10
C LEU A 66 3.16 -11.47 9.15
N ILE A 67 3.76 -12.62 8.79
CA ILE A 67 4.52 -13.47 9.70
C ILE A 67 5.98 -13.51 9.25
N ASP A 68 6.89 -13.23 10.16
CA ASP A 68 8.32 -13.23 9.89
C ASP A 68 8.93 -14.66 9.92
N THR A 69 10.23 -14.75 9.68
CA THR A 69 10.98 -16.01 9.68
C THR A 69 11.10 -16.67 11.05
N THR A 70 10.69 -15.99 12.12
CA THR A 70 10.65 -16.53 13.50
C THR A 70 9.24 -16.97 13.93
N ASP A 71 8.30 -17.02 12.99
CA ASP A 71 6.87 -17.30 13.23
C ASP A 71 6.16 -16.23 14.10
N THR A 72 6.72 -15.00 14.11
CA THR A 72 6.11 -13.86 14.82
C THR A 72 5.23 -13.06 13.88
N VAL A 73 4.02 -12.70 14.33
CA VAL A 73 3.16 -11.76 13.60
C VAL A 73 3.74 -10.34 13.75
N VAL A 74 4.27 -9.79 12.66
CA VAL A 74 4.88 -8.46 12.64
C VAL A 74 3.90 -7.35 12.24
N ARG A 75 2.82 -7.72 11.50
CA ARG A 75 1.74 -6.79 11.11
C ARG A 75 0.40 -7.49 11.09
N GLU A 76 -0.63 -6.78 11.54
CA GLU A 76 -2.05 -7.15 11.38
C GLU A 76 -2.72 -6.06 10.56
N ILE A 77 -3.18 -6.40 9.36
CA ILE A 77 -3.69 -5.47 8.36
C ILE A 77 -5.18 -5.73 8.18
N PRO A 78 -6.06 -4.76 8.49
CA PRO A 78 -7.48 -4.88 8.16
C PRO A 78 -7.68 -4.94 6.64
N ILE A 79 -8.42 -5.96 6.19
CA ILE A 79 -8.73 -6.17 4.77
C ILE A 79 -10.23 -6.28 4.56
N ASP A 80 -10.67 -6.06 3.33
CA ASP A 80 -12.05 -6.35 2.92
C ASP A 80 -12.20 -7.81 2.44
N ASP A 81 -13.42 -8.17 2.03
CA ASP A 81 -13.78 -9.48 1.48
C ASP A 81 -13.02 -9.87 0.19
N LYS A 82 -12.30 -8.92 -0.40
CA LYS A 82 -11.46 -9.12 -1.60
C LYS A 82 -9.96 -9.07 -1.28
N GLY A 83 -9.58 -9.08 -0.01
CA GLY A 83 -8.19 -9.00 0.40
C GLY A 83 -7.53 -7.63 0.16
N ARG A 84 -8.32 -6.54 0.12
CA ARG A 84 -7.80 -5.19 -0.09
C ARG A 84 -7.77 -4.43 1.23
N MET A 85 -6.68 -3.73 1.48
CA MET A 85 -6.56 -2.81 2.61
C MET A 85 -6.98 -1.38 2.22
N TYR A 86 -7.47 -0.60 3.17
CA TYR A 86 -7.70 0.83 2.96
C TYR A 86 -6.36 1.57 2.91
N VAL A 87 -6.23 2.47 1.93
CA VAL A 87 -5.05 3.34 1.83
C VAL A 87 -5.18 4.45 2.86
N ASN A 88 -4.22 4.53 3.78
CA ASN A 88 -4.08 5.65 4.68
C ASN A 88 -3.34 6.78 3.96
N TYR A 89 -4.09 7.74 3.43
CA TYR A 89 -3.52 8.91 2.77
C TYR A 89 -3.02 9.91 3.80
N TYR A 90 -1.71 10.05 3.93
CA TYR A 90 -1.07 10.92 4.93
C TYR A 90 -1.16 12.41 4.59
N GLY A 91 -1.56 12.76 3.38
CA GLY A 91 -1.75 14.14 2.94
C GLY A 91 -1.97 14.28 1.44
N PRO A 92 -1.98 15.51 0.91
CA PRO A 92 -2.13 15.77 -0.51
C PRO A 92 -0.90 15.33 -1.31
N PHE A 93 -0.97 15.45 -2.65
CA PHE A 93 0.14 15.18 -3.55
C PHE A 93 1.42 15.92 -3.11
N GLN A 94 2.56 15.23 -3.17
CA GLN A 94 3.87 15.66 -2.67
C GLN A 94 4.00 15.73 -1.12
N THR A 95 3.21 14.96 -0.40
CA THR A 95 3.43 14.75 1.05
C THR A 95 4.75 14.03 1.33
N PHE A 96 5.15 13.10 0.46
CA PHE A 96 6.46 12.45 0.53
C PHE A 96 7.51 13.31 -0.19
N TYR A 97 8.79 13.07 0.14
CA TYR A 97 9.91 13.78 -0.47
C TYR A 97 10.14 13.29 -1.90
N TYR A 98 10.11 14.20 -2.85
CA TYR A 98 10.36 13.95 -4.27
C TYR A 98 11.77 14.37 -4.66
N LEU A 99 12.46 13.46 -5.36
CA LEU A 99 13.76 13.71 -5.98
C LEU A 99 13.63 13.59 -7.49
N PRO A 100 14.10 14.58 -8.26
CA PRO A 100 14.24 14.42 -9.70
C PRO A 100 15.14 13.22 -10.01
N TYR A 101 14.67 12.31 -10.88
CA TYR A 101 15.37 11.07 -11.19
C TYR A 101 16.81 11.30 -11.71
N MET A 102 17.04 12.43 -12.36
CA MET A 102 18.38 12.81 -12.85
C MET A 102 19.43 12.89 -11.73
N TYR A 103 19.06 13.21 -10.50
CA TYR A 103 20.00 13.30 -9.38
C TYR A 103 20.53 11.93 -8.94
N CYS A 104 19.82 10.84 -9.27
CA CYS A 104 20.27 9.48 -8.96
C CYS A 104 21.54 9.09 -9.76
N PHE A 105 21.87 9.81 -10.82
CA PHE A 105 23.08 9.59 -11.64
C PHE A 105 24.27 10.47 -11.23
N ASP A 106 24.09 11.33 -10.24
CA ASP A 106 25.13 12.24 -9.76
C ASP A 106 25.52 11.89 -8.32
N PRO A 107 26.63 11.15 -8.11
CA PRO A 107 27.09 10.78 -6.78
C PRO A 107 27.50 11.96 -5.89
N GLU A 108 27.78 13.14 -6.49
CA GLU A 108 28.07 14.36 -5.71
C GLU A 108 26.79 14.95 -5.12
N MET A 109 25.66 14.80 -5.84
CA MET A 109 24.36 15.25 -5.36
C MET A 109 23.71 14.26 -4.38
N LEU A 110 23.82 12.96 -4.68
CA LEU A 110 23.22 11.87 -3.90
C LEU A 110 24.26 10.76 -3.64
N PRO A 111 25.12 10.93 -2.65
CA PRO A 111 26.11 9.91 -2.32
C PRO A 111 25.45 8.62 -1.80
N PRO A 112 26.11 7.46 -1.88
CA PRO A 112 25.54 6.18 -1.49
C PRO A 112 24.93 6.18 -0.07
N GLU A 113 25.52 6.88 0.86
CA GLU A 113 25.09 7.02 2.26
C GLU A 113 23.73 7.72 2.38
N TYR A 114 23.36 8.52 1.39
CA TYR A 114 22.04 9.15 1.35
C TYR A 114 20.90 8.11 1.33
N TRP A 115 21.13 6.94 0.73
CA TRP A 115 20.14 5.90 0.54
C TRP A 115 20.00 4.94 1.73
N GLU A 116 20.93 5.00 2.67
CA GLU A 116 20.91 4.09 3.82
C GLU A 116 19.63 4.24 4.64
N GLY A 117 18.99 3.11 4.96
CA GLY A 117 17.75 3.06 5.74
C GLY A 117 16.52 3.68 5.07
N LYS A 118 16.58 3.94 3.76
CA LYS A 118 15.46 4.53 3.01
C LYS A 118 14.86 3.55 2.01
N VAL A 119 13.56 3.65 1.83
CA VAL A 119 12.83 3.01 0.73
C VAL A 119 12.62 4.05 -0.36
N ALA A 120 13.16 3.81 -1.54
CA ALA A 120 12.97 4.68 -2.70
C ALA A 120 11.98 4.02 -3.68
N LEU A 121 10.95 4.77 -4.07
CA LEU A 121 10.01 4.39 -5.10
C LEU A 121 10.27 5.21 -6.36
N VAL A 122 10.44 4.53 -7.49
CA VAL A 122 10.63 5.17 -8.79
C VAL A 122 9.36 5.06 -9.60
N GLY A 123 8.82 6.19 -10.03
CA GLY A 123 7.59 6.22 -10.81
C GLY A 123 7.33 7.56 -11.47
N ALA A 124 6.38 7.57 -12.40
CA ALA A 124 5.97 8.78 -13.10
C ALA A 124 5.11 9.66 -12.18
N SER A 125 5.45 10.94 -12.09
CA SER A 125 4.72 11.91 -11.26
C SER A 125 4.27 13.15 -12.03
N LEU A 126 4.61 13.25 -13.33
CA LEU A 126 4.28 14.43 -14.13
C LEU A 126 2.96 14.25 -14.89
N PRO A 127 2.16 15.33 -15.03
CA PRO A 127 1.00 15.33 -15.92
C PRO A 127 1.39 14.92 -17.35
N GLY A 128 0.58 14.05 -17.95
CA GLY A 128 0.85 13.52 -19.30
C GLY A 128 1.54 12.17 -19.37
N LEU A 129 2.09 11.66 -18.26
CA LEU A 129 2.67 10.31 -18.18
C LEU A 129 1.65 9.22 -17.80
N MET A 130 0.36 9.54 -17.85
CA MET A 130 -0.78 8.63 -17.68
C MET A 130 -0.90 7.86 -16.34
N ASP A 131 -0.12 8.20 -15.33
CA ASP A 131 -0.20 7.56 -14.01
C ASP A 131 -0.85 8.47 -12.95
N LEU A 132 -1.77 9.32 -13.38
CA LEU A 132 -2.57 10.15 -12.47
C LEU A 132 -3.86 9.42 -12.10
N ARG A 133 -4.18 9.43 -10.81
CA ARG A 133 -5.29 8.70 -10.22
C ARG A 133 -6.17 9.63 -9.39
N ASN A 134 -7.46 9.30 -9.35
CA ASN A 134 -8.40 9.98 -8.47
C ASN A 134 -8.41 9.33 -7.09
N THR A 135 -8.22 10.13 -6.05
CA THR A 135 -8.14 9.67 -4.66
C THR A 135 -9.07 10.49 -3.76
N PRO A 136 -9.39 10.04 -2.54
CA PRO A 136 -10.26 10.79 -1.62
C PRO A 136 -9.70 12.15 -1.20
N VAL A 137 -8.39 12.36 -1.33
CA VAL A 137 -7.72 13.59 -0.89
C VAL A 137 -7.49 14.57 -2.05
N GLN A 138 -7.44 14.06 -3.29
CA GLN A 138 -7.18 14.89 -4.47
C GLN A 138 -7.54 14.15 -5.76
N GLU A 139 -8.11 14.87 -6.75
CA GLU A 139 -8.50 14.30 -8.06
C GLU A 139 -7.30 13.92 -8.93
N THR A 140 -6.16 14.57 -8.73
CA THR A 140 -4.95 14.31 -9.51
C THR A 140 -3.82 13.92 -8.58
N PHE A 141 -3.58 12.61 -8.44
CA PHE A 141 -2.61 12.04 -7.52
C PHE A 141 -1.70 11.05 -8.26
N ALA A 142 -0.39 11.13 -8.05
CA ALA A 142 0.54 10.21 -8.71
C ALA A 142 0.39 8.78 -8.17
N GLY A 143 0.30 7.80 -9.06
CA GLY A 143 0.17 6.38 -8.68
C GLY A 143 1.33 5.90 -7.81
N VAL A 144 2.55 6.35 -8.08
CA VAL A 144 3.72 6.05 -7.24
C VAL A 144 3.55 6.52 -5.80
N GLU A 145 2.86 7.63 -5.56
CA GLU A 145 2.63 8.14 -4.21
C GLU A 145 1.53 7.37 -3.48
N ILE A 146 0.60 6.71 -4.20
CA ILE A 146 -0.31 5.74 -3.58
C ILE A 146 0.49 4.57 -3.02
N HIS A 147 1.46 4.04 -3.77
CA HIS A 147 2.39 3.01 -3.28
C HIS A 147 3.19 3.49 -2.06
N ALA A 148 3.62 4.76 -2.04
CA ALA A 148 4.32 5.34 -0.90
C ALA A 148 3.45 5.39 0.37
N ASN A 149 2.15 5.77 0.23
CA ASN A 149 1.20 5.76 1.34
C ASN A 149 1.00 4.34 1.90
N VAL A 150 0.82 3.33 1.04
CA VAL A 150 0.69 1.93 1.45
C VAL A 150 1.97 1.43 2.13
N MET A 151 3.15 1.70 1.56
CA MET A 151 4.43 1.34 2.15
C MET A 151 4.63 1.99 3.51
N ASN A 152 4.33 3.28 3.65
CA ASN A 152 4.46 3.98 4.92
C ASN A 152 3.53 3.39 5.99
N SER A 153 2.31 3.00 5.63
CA SER A 153 1.39 2.29 6.54
C SER A 153 1.97 0.96 7.01
N LEU A 154 2.58 0.18 6.11
CA LEU A 154 3.24 -1.08 6.46
C LEU A 154 4.44 -0.89 7.37
N LEU A 155 5.28 0.09 7.09
CA LEU A 155 6.47 0.39 7.91
C LEU A 155 6.08 0.84 9.31
N LYS A 156 5.08 1.71 9.43
CA LYS A 156 4.61 2.24 10.73
C LYS A 156 3.67 1.30 11.48
N GLY A 157 3.01 0.36 10.79
CA GLY A 157 1.94 -0.45 11.38
C GLY A 157 0.65 0.33 11.60
N GLU A 158 0.42 1.41 10.83
CA GLU A 158 -0.75 2.29 10.95
C GLU A 158 -1.75 1.98 9.83
N PHE A 159 -2.88 1.38 10.17
CA PHE A 159 -3.89 0.96 9.21
C PHE A 159 -5.25 1.59 9.49
N VAL A 160 -5.95 1.95 8.41
CA VAL A 160 -7.34 2.42 8.50
C VAL A 160 -8.25 1.23 8.73
N GLN A 161 -9.00 1.27 9.84
CA GLN A 161 -10.02 0.28 10.15
C GLN A 161 -11.40 0.84 9.79
N PRO A 162 -12.11 0.25 8.82
CA PRO A 162 -13.48 0.64 8.54
C PRO A 162 -14.37 0.27 9.74
N LYS A 163 -15.19 1.21 10.20
CA LYS A 163 -16.19 0.90 11.21
C LYS A 163 -17.25 -0.05 10.66
N GLN A 164 -17.70 -0.97 11.49
CA GLN A 164 -18.80 -1.85 11.10
C GLN A 164 -20.07 -1.03 10.82
N ARG A 165 -20.90 -1.50 9.89
CA ARG A 165 -22.15 -0.82 9.53
C ARG A 165 -23.08 -0.56 10.73
N SER A 166 -23.11 -1.50 11.69
CA SER A 166 -23.87 -1.38 12.92
C SER A 166 -23.41 -0.21 13.80
N GLU A 167 -22.11 -0.02 13.94
CA GLU A 167 -21.53 1.10 14.70
C GLU A 167 -21.80 2.44 14.02
N THR A 168 -21.64 2.47 12.68
CA THR A 168 -21.95 3.66 11.88
C THR A 168 -23.43 4.04 12.01
N PHE A 169 -24.34 3.06 11.96
CA PHE A 169 -25.78 3.29 12.15
C PHE A 169 -26.09 3.87 13.53
N ILE A 170 -25.50 3.33 14.58
CA ILE A 170 -25.68 3.84 15.96
C ILE A 170 -25.21 5.29 16.08
N ILE A 171 -24.05 5.63 15.48
CA ILE A 171 -23.54 7.00 15.48
C ILE A 171 -24.46 7.95 14.73
N ILE A 172 -24.97 7.55 13.55
CA ILE A 172 -25.90 8.36 12.76
C ILE A 172 -27.18 8.63 13.55
N VAL A 173 -27.76 7.58 14.17
CA VAL A 173 -28.96 7.72 14.99
C VAL A 173 -28.70 8.63 16.20
N ALA A 174 -27.58 8.48 16.88
CA ALA A 174 -27.22 9.32 18.03
C ALA A 174 -27.08 10.81 17.65
N ILE A 175 -26.47 11.10 16.48
CA ILE A 175 -26.34 12.49 16.00
C ILE A 175 -27.67 13.07 15.52
N SER A 176 -28.56 12.24 14.98
CA SER A 176 -29.87 12.71 14.46
C SER A 176 -30.90 13.02 15.56
N VAL A 177 -30.65 12.63 16.82
CA VAL A 177 -31.51 12.85 17.99
C VAL A 177 -31.04 14.08 18.81
N LEU A 178 -29.89 14.64 18.50
CA LEU A 178 -29.36 15.88 19.09
C LEU A 178 -29.77 17.10 18.25
#